data_b6adc4f63472f0118d47b1c3da89c244
#
_entry.id   b6adc4f63472f0118d47b1c3da89c244
#
_cell.length_a   1.000
_cell.length_b   1.000
_cell.length_c   1.000
_cell.angle_alpha   90.00
_cell.angle_beta   90.00
_cell.angle_gamma   90.00
#
_symmetry.space_group_name_H-M   'P 1'
#
loop_
_entity.id
_entity.type
_entity.pdbx_description
1 polymer ?
#
loop_
_entity_poly.entity_id
_entity_poly.type
_entity_poly.pdbx_seq_one_letter_code
_entity_poly.pdbx_strand_id
1 'polypeptide(L)'
;MNRAIFWVFKVGFIGVLLASCSSDNGGLSSPSPDVIFGNPDYRAMSFGGYRGLSREDGPTVEQLIDDVKILGAMDVKLLRTYNTSQFPQAERLLQAIREVKSDDPSFEMYVMLGAWIESKNAWTEAIWDPVTNSWVEGTGPDHTEGNVENNTQEIATAMRLANEYPDIVKAIAVGNEAMVQWAVNYFVYPKTILKWVNHLQAAKASGQLTPDVWITSSDNYESWGGGNSIYHTDELTELMRAVDFVSLHTYPFHDSFYNPSFWGVLPEEESLPFEAMTEATMQRAIAYAKKQYSAVSDYMASVGVSKPMHIGETGWASIDETAYGASGSKAADEFKQKVFHDLLREWTDAEGISLFYFEAFDEQWKKADSPGDSENHFGLIALNNEVKYTLWDEFDRGVFAGLTRDGQPLQKSFGGDRNTLIATAMTPPFRSQMAVRRIDVTNPSRNPGEVVTEPKLIVVHNQFTDSDSDASATSAALKLTPWEGTTAIELLPGGEIRVETRAGDWWGASLELDADVGENLSKFSQGHMHFEIRGSSDVNFSLGFQTGNFLRGDQINNFARFGPGTDYLIGDEWQSVSLSMAEIDGGTDMSDVTNIVAFLSQTKAPEKVISLRNVYFSQ
;
A
#
# COMPACT_ATOMS: atom_id res chain seq x y z
N MET A 1 -25.91 -56.60 15.88
CA MET A 1 -26.07 -57.50 14.71
C MET A 1 -26.07 -56.63 13.47
N ASN A 2 -25.25 -57.02 12.52
CA ASN A 2 -25.09 -56.54 11.12
C ASN A 2 -24.37 -55.16 10.93
N ARG A 3 -23.06 -55.32 10.71
CA ARG A 3 -22.22 -54.37 9.99
C ARG A 3 -22.45 -54.52 8.49
N ALA A 4 -22.68 -53.40 7.78
CA ALA A 4 -22.60 -53.36 6.31
C ALA A 4 -21.30 -52.62 5.94
N ILE A 5 -20.43 -53.33 5.23
CA ILE A 5 -19.17 -52.89 4.66
C ILE A 5 -19.47 -52.38 3.24
N PHE A 6 -19.19 -51.11 2.96
CA PHE A 6 -19.21 -50.58 1.58
C PHE A 6 -17.81 -50.61 0.98
N TRP A 7 -17.69 -51.39 -0.10
CA TRP A 7 -16.52 -51.42 -0.97
C TRP A 7 -16.65 -50.28 -2.02
N VAL A 8 -15.61 -49.45 -2.11
CA VAL A 8 -15.48 -48.47 -3.19
C VAL A 8 -14.56 -49.08 -4.26
N PHE A 9 -15.15 -49.31 -5.44
CA PHE A 9 -14.39 -49.71 -6.64
C PHE A 9 -13.68 -48.48 -7.23
N LYS A 10 -12.34 -48.54 -7.28
CA LYS A 10 -11.52 -47.66 -8.11
C LYS A 10 -11.52 -48.19 -9.54
N VAL A 11 -12.15 -47.48 -10.46
CA VAL A 11 -12.00 -47.71 -11.90
C VAL A 11 -10.75 -46.95 -12.37
N GLY A 12 -9.70 -47.67 -12.70
CA GLY A 12 -8.50 -47.11 -13.33
C GLY A 12 -8.75 -46.87 -14.82
N PHE A 13 -8.64 -45.64 -15.26
CA PHE A 13 -8.54 -45.33 -16.68
C PHE A 13 -7.07 -45.45 -17.12
N ILE A 14 -6.76 -46.45 -17.95
CA ILE A 14 -5.49 -46.55 -18.65
C ILE A 14 -5.60 -45.74 -19.93
N GLY A 15 -5.04 -44.53 -19.90
CA GLY A 15 -4.87 -43.69 -21.09
C GLY A 15 -3.67 -44.19 -21.89
N VAL A 16 -3.90 -44.65 -23.09
CA VAL A 16 -2.82 -44.99 -24.06
C VAL A 16 -2.27 -43.68 -24.60
N LEU A 17 -1.05 -43.31 -24.19
CA LEU A 17 -0.27 -42.26 -24.80
C LEU A 17 0.24 -42.72 -26.16
N LEU A 18 -0.33 -42.18 -27.23
CA LEU A 18 0.26 -42.22 -28.56
C LEU A 18 1.37 -41.13 -28.60
N ALA A 19 2.62 -41.55 -28.47
CA ALA A 19 3.76 -40.70 -28.75
C ALA A 19 3.85 -40.45 -30.27
N SER A 20 3.44 -39.28 -30.71
CA SER A 20 3.83 -38.76 -32.02
C SER A 20 5.22 -38.12 -31.89
N CYS A 21 6.25 -38.80 -32.41
CA CYS A 21 7.56 -38.20 -32.61
C CYS A 21 7.45 -37.16 -33.74
N SER A 22 7.29 -35.89 -33.38
CA SER A 22 7.68 -34.78 -34.24
C SER A 22 9.14 -34.45 -33.90
N SER A 23 9.98 -34.44 -34.90
CA SER A 23 11.38 -34.00 -34.83
C SER A 23 11.41 -32.50 -34.63
N ASP A 24 11.40 -32.05 -33.39
CA ASP A 24 11.66 -30.65 -33.04
C ASP A 24 13.17 -30.44 -32.95
N ASN A 25 13.62 -29.44 -33.68
CA ASN A 25 14.90 -28.78 -33.47
C ASN A 25 14.87 -28.18 -32.06
N GLY A 26 15.65 -28.76 -31.14
CA GLY A 26 15.61 -28.43 -29.73
C GLY A 26 16.18 -27.04 -29.37
N GLY A 27 15.36 -26.02 -29.55
CA GLY A 27 15.41 -24.84 -28.71
C GLY A 27 14.41 -25.06 -27.58
N LEU A 28 14.83 -25.00 -26.32
CA LEU A 28 13.94 -24.99 -25.18
C LEU A 28 12.98 -23.81 -25.38
N SER A 29 11.68 -24.08 -25.57
CA SER A 29 10.70 -23.01 -25.64
C SER A 29 10.63 -22.32 -24.26
N SER A 30 10.71 -20.99 -24.25
CA SER A 30 10.56 -20.21 -23.02
C SER A 30 9.22 -20.55 -22.33
N PRO A 31 9.17 -20.70 -21.01
CA PRO A 31 7.91 -20.98 -20.29
C PRO A 31 6.90 -19.87 -20.51
N SER A 32 5.62 -20.24 -20.54
CA SER A 32 4.51 -19.32 -20.62
C SER A 32 4.25 -18.62 -19.27
N PRO A 33 3.56 -17.48 -19.25
CA PRO A 33 3.29 -16.74 -18.01
C PRO A 33 2.62 -17.58 -16.92
N ASP A 34 1.70 -18.47 -17.27
CA ASP A 34 0.98 -19.35 -16.34
C ASP A 34 1.89 -20.40 -15.65
N VAL A 35 3.05 -20.70 -16.23
CA VAL A 35 4.08 -21.54 -15.59
C VAL A 35 4.93 -20.74 -14.61
N ILE A 36 5.11 -19.45 -14.87
CA ILE A 36 6.00 -18.54 -14.11
C ILE A 36 5.26 -17.93 -12.91
N PHE A 37 4.11 -17.29 -13.18
CA PHE A 37 3.40 -16.58 -12.12
C PHE A 37 2.72 -17.55 -11.16
N GLY A 38 2.93 -17.31 -9.85
CA GLY A 38 2.45 -18.16 -8.77
C GLY A 38 3.32 -19.39 -8.50
N ASN A 39 4.41 -19.58 -9.23
CA ASN A 39 5.33 -20.68 -9.02
C ASN A 39 6.54 -20.25 -8.17
N PRO A 40 6.75 -20.82 -6.97
CA PRO A 40 7.84 -20.43 -6.07
C PRO A 40 9.25 -20.69 -6.65
N ASP A 41 9.39 -21.52 -7.69
CA ASP A 41 10.66 -21.71 -8.41
C ASP A 41 11.06 -20.52 -9.27
N TYR A 42 10.14 -19.54 -9.46
CA TYR A 42 10.38 -18.30 -10.19
C TYR A 42 10.30 -17.10 -9.23
N ARG A 43 11.30 -17.00 -8.34
CA ARG A 43 11.37 -15.89 -7.39
C ARG A 43 11.35 -14.55 -8.12
N ALA A 44 10.47 -13.66 -7.64
CA ALA A 44 10.31 -12.36 -8.24
C ALA A 44 10.89 -11.24 -7.38
N MET A 45 11.32 -10.14 -8.03
CA MET A 45 11.94 -8.99 -7.36
C MET A 45 11.74 -7.70 -8.18
N SER A 46 11.50 -6.59 -7.50
CA SER A 46 11.52 -5.27 -8.09
C SER A 46 12.94 -4.81 -8.33
N PHE A 47 13.20 -4.16 -9.48
CA PHE A 47 14.54 -3.87 -9.92
C PHE A 47 14.63 -2.57 -10.74
N GLY A 48 15.49 -1.66 -10.30
CA GLY A 48 15.91 -0.47 -11.05
C GLY A 48 17.39 -0.53 -11.45
N GLY A 49 18.27 -0.84 -10.51
CA GLY A 49 19.70 -0.98 -10.75
C GLY A 49 20.46 0.35 -10.90
N TYR A 50 19.86 1.45 -10.48
CA TYR A 50 20.50 2.77 -10.51
C TYR A 50 21.59 2.88 -9.43
N ARG A 51 22.70 3.57 -9.76
CA ARG A 51 23.85 3.77 -8.86
C ARG A 51 24.00 5.21 -8.40
N GLY A 52 23.46 6.16 -9.14
CA GLY A 52 23.63 7.59 -8.93
C GLY A 52 22.51 8.25 -8.16
N LEU A 53 22.61 9.57 -8.03
CA LEU A 53 21.61 10.43 -7.40
C LEU A 53 20.49 10.86 -8.38
N SER A 54 20.53 10.37 -9.62
CA SER A 54 19.53 10.69 -10.65
C SER A 54 19.30 9.49 -11.56
N ARG A 55 18.09 9.35 -12.07
CA ARG A 55 17.76 8.36 -13.11
C ARG A 55 18.26 8.74 -14.51
N GLU A 56 18.61 10.01 -14.73
CA GLU A 56 19.16 10.48 -16.01
C GLU A 56 20.46 9.76 -16.35
N ASP A 57 21.28 9.44 -15.33
CA ASP A 57 22.50 8.64 -15.46
C ASP A 57 22.16 7.14 -15.28
N GLY A 58 21.28 6.61 -16.12
CA GLY A 58 20.84 5.22 -16.02
C GLY A 58 21.99 4.21 -16.15
N PRO A 59 21.86 3.01 -15.55
CA PRO A 59 22.88 1.98 -15.56
C PRO A 59 23.25 1.56 -16.98
N THR A 60 24.52 1.23 -17.22
CA THR A 60 24.98 0.66 -18.49
C THR A 60 24.61 -0.81 -18.62
N VAL A 61 24.67 -1.37 -19.82
CA VAL A 61 24.41 -2.80 -20.04
C VAL A 61 25.39 -3.67 -19.25
N GLU A 62 26.67 -3.29 -19.20
CA GLU A 62 27.70 -4.01 -18.45
C GLU A 62 27.41 -4.01 -16.95
N GLN A 63 26.96 -2.89 -16.39
CA GLN A 63 26.56 -2.80 -14.98
C GLN A 63 25.35 -3.68 -14.70
N LEU A 64 24.38 -3.73 -15.63
CA LEU A 64 23.20 -4.57 -15.49
C LEU A 64 23.52 -6.06 -15.66
N ILE A 65 24.56 -6.43 -16.43
CA ILE A 65 25.05 -7.81 -16.50
C ILE A 65 25.57 -8.28 -15.13
N ASP A 66 26.31 -7.43 -14.43
CA ASP A 66 26.75 -7.74 -13.06
C ASP A 66 25.53 -7.99 -12.14
N ASP A 67 24.55 -7.06 -12.16
CA ASP A 67 23.35 -7.18 -11.34
C ASP A 67 22.52 -8.44 -11.69
N VAL A 68 22.32 -8.73 -12.98
CA VAL A 68 21.59 -9.90 -13.47
C VAL A 68 22.28 -11.21 -13.01
N LYS A 69 23.61 -11.26 -13.03
CA LYS A 69 24.35 -12.43 -12.53
C LYS A 69 24.22 -12.59 -11.01
N ILE A 70 24.25 -11.50 -10.24
CA ILE A 70 24.03 -11.52 -8.80
C ILE A 70 22.62 -12.02 -8.48
N LEU A 71 21.60 -11.49 -9.16
CA LEU A 71 20.20 -11.87 -8.97
C LEU A 71 19.93 -13.32 -9.37
N GLY A 72 20.53 -13.77 -10.50
CA GLY A 72 20.45 -15.17 -10.91
C GLY A 72 21.08 -16.12 -9.89
N ALA A 73 22.21 -15.75 -9.26
CA ALA A 73 22.83 -16.50 -8.19
C ALA A 73 21.95 -16.57 -6.92
N MET A 74 21.11 -15.56 -6.66
CA MET A 74 20.10 -15.55 -5.60
C MET A 74 18.83 -16.37 -5.97
N ASP A 75 18.83 -17.07 -7.11
CA ASP A 75 17.66 -17.78 -7.66
C ASP A 75 16.46 -16.86 -7.98
N VAL A 76 16.74 -15.58 -8.25
CA VAL A 76 15.74 -14.64 -8.77
C VAL A 76 15.62 -14.85 -10.26
N LYS A 77 14.40 -15.14 -10.73
CA LYS A 77 14.12 -15.44 -12.14
C LYS A 77 13.07 -14.53 -12.77
N LEU A 78 12.43 -13.66 -12.00
CA LEU A 78 11.42 -12.74 -12.50
C LEU A 78 11.67 -11.34 -11.94
N LEU A 79 11.91 -10.38 -12.82
CA LEU A 79 12.15 -8.98 -12.45
C LEU A 79 10.96 -8.11 -12.83
N ARG A 80 10.73 -7.05 -12.06
CA ARG A 80 9.78 -6.00 -12.39
C ARG A 80 10.50 -4.67 -12.60
N THR A 81 10.15 -3.97 -13.69
CA THR A 81 10.57 -2.60 -13.99
C THR A 81 9.39 -1.63 -13.87
N TYR A 82 9.61 -0.32 -14.04
CA TYR A 82 8.62 0.73 -13.72
C TYR A 82 8.23 1.61 -14.90
N ASN A 83 9.09 1.74 -15.91
CA ASN A 83 8.85 2.52 -17.12
C ASN A 83 9.60 1.91 -18.31
N THR A 84 9.23 2.28 -19.51
CA THR A 84 9.82 1.73 -20.74
C THR A 84 10.41 2.77 -21.66
N SER A 85 9.94 4.01 -21.63
CA SER A 85 10.35 5.05 -22.59
C SER A 85 11.06 6.23 -21.96
N GLN A 86 10.70 6.60 -20.73
CA GLN A 86 11.24 7.77 -20.07
C GLN A 86 12.75 7.62 -19.75
N PHE A 87 13.18 6.42 -19.38
CA PHE A 87 14.58 6.10 -19.07
C PHE A 87 15.01 4.83 -19.82
N PRO A 88 16.30 4.71 -20.19
CA PRO A 88 16.78 3.59 -20.99
C PRO A 88 16.96 2.28 -20.19
N GLN A 89 16.68 2.28 -18.90
CA GLN A 89 16.99 1.18 -17.97
C GLN A 89 16.32 -0.14 -18.39
N ALA A 90 15.00 -0.14 -18.69
CA ALA A 90 14.28 -1.37 -19.02
C ALA A 90 14.82 -2.03 -20.30
N GLU A 91 15.09 -1.26 -21.36
CA GLU A 91 15.66 -1.78 -22.60
C GLU A 91 17.07 -2.34 -22.39
N ARG A 92 17.92 -1.61 -21.63
CA ARG A 92 19.28 -2.08 -21.29
C ARG A 92 19.27 -3.34 -20.44
N LEU A 93 18.28 -3.48 -19.52
CA LEU A 93 18.10 -4.70 -18.75
C LEU A 93 17.79 -5.90 -19.65
N LEU A 94 16.89 -5.74 -20.61
CA LEU A 94 16.57 -6.82 -21.56
C LEU A 94 17.79 -7.19 -22.41
N GLN A 95 18.61 -6.21 -22.83
CA GLN A 95 19.89 -6.46 -23.50
C GLN A 95 20.84 -7.25 -22.62
N ALA A 96 21.02 -6.85 -21.34
CA ALA A 96 21.88 -7.54 -20.39
C ALA A 96 21.45 -9.00 -20.16
N ILE A 97 20.15 -9.24 -19.96
CA ILE A 97 19.62 -10.60 -19.81
C ILE A 97 19.88 -11.43 -21.08
N ARG A 98 19.66 -10.86 -22.27
CA ARG A 98 19.92 -11.55 -23.56
C ARG A 98 21.41 -11.91 -23.70
N GLU A 99 22.32 -11.02 -23.31
CA GLU A 99 23.76 -11.29 -23.35
C GLU A 99 24.14 -12.43 -22.38
N VAL A 100 23.66 -12.40 -21.13
CA VAL A 100 23.93 -13.47 -20.17
C VAL A 100 23.36 -14.81 -20.66
N LYS A 101 22.14 -14.82 -21.22
CA LYS A 101 21.54 -16.04 -21.84
C LYS A 101 22.31 -16.53 -23.08
N SER A 102 22.96 -15.62 -23.80
CA SER A 102 23.81 -16.00 -24.96
C SER A 102 25.09 -16.71 -24.51
N ASP A 103 25.66 -16.28 -23.37
CA ASP A 103 26.86 -16.89 -22.78
C ASP A 103 26.54 -18.19 -22.04
N ASP A 104 25.38 -18.23 -21.38
CA ASP A 104 24.85 -19.41 -20.67
C ASP A 104 23.39 -19.67 -21.08
N PRO A 105 23.15 -20.57 -22.05
CA PRO A 105 21.80 -20.91 -22.51
C PRO A 105 20.90 -21.57 -21.44
N SER A 106 21.46 -21.98 -20.30
CA SER A 106 20.68 -22.49 -19.16
C SER A 106 20.20 -21.39 -18.21
N PHE A 107 20.68 -20.16 -18.39
CA PHE A 107 20.29 -19.04 -17.56
C PHE A 107 18.82 -18.66 -17.78
N GLU A 108 18.05 -18.59 -16.69
CA GLU A 108 16.65 -18.21 -16.71
C GLU A 108 16.45 -16.87 -16.02
N MET A 109 15.93 -15.89 -16.75
CA MET A 109 15.44 -14.64 -16.18
C MET A 109 14.37 -14.04 -17.10
N TYR A 110 13.28 -13.61 -16.49
CA TYR A 110 12.09 -13.06 -17.14
C TYR A 110 11.75 -11.69 -16.56
N VAL A 111 10.93 -10.91 -17.26
CA VAL A 111 10.62 -9.54 -16.88
C VAL A 111 9.12 -9.27 -16.99
N MET A 112 8.56 -8.65 -15.96
CA MET A 112 7.35 -7.87 -16.01
C MET A 112 7.73 -6.40 -16.28
N LEU A 113 7.43 -5.90 -17.48
CA LEU A 113 7.66 -4.50 -17.84
C LEU A 113 6.61 -3.61 -17.19
N GLY A 114 7.04 -2.57 -16.47
CA GLY A 114 6.16 -1.49 -16.08
C GLY A 114 6.06 -0.46 -17.21
N ALA A 115 4.85 -0.12 -17.60
CA ALA A 115 4.57 0.99 -18.50
C ALA A 115 3.97 2.14 -17.68
N TRP A 116 4.71 3.22 -17.49
CA TRP A 116 4.29 4.35 -16.67
C TRP A 116 3.08 5.06 -17.28
N ILE A 117 2.03 5.24 -16.48
CA ILE A 117 0.82 5.96 -16.88
C ILE A 117 0.61 7.12 -15.91
N GLU A 118 0.33 8.28 -16.48
CA GLU A 118 0.13 9.52 -15.73
C GLU A 118 -1.05 10.33 -16.25
N SER A 119 -1.55 11.23 -15.42
CA SER A 119 -2.60 12.17 -15.78
C SER A 119 -2.11 13.24 -16.77
N LYS A 120 -3.03 13.89 -17.45
CA LYS A 120 -2.74 15.08 -18.24
C LYS A 120 -2.17 16.17 -17.32
N ASN A 121 -1.16 16.88 -17.79
CA ASN A 121 -0.41 17.88 -17.03
C ASN A 121 0.21 17.34 -15.72
N ALA A 122 0.49 16.04 -15.61
CA ALA A 122 1.21 15.47 -14.49
C ALA A 122 2.49 16.25 -14.19
N TRP A 123 2.86 16.34 -12.90
CA TRP A 123 4.07 17.02 -12.40
C TRP A 123 4.10 18.55 -12.64
N THR A 124 2.98 19.16 -13.02
CA THR A 124 2.87 20.62 -13.13
C THR A 124 2.19 21.21 -11.89
N GLU A 125 2.52 22.46 -11.56
CA GLU A 125 1.88 23.14 -10.46
C GLU A 125 0.51 23.69 -10.88
N ALA A 126 -0.48 23.51 -10.01
CA ALA A 126 -1.75 24.24 -10.13
C ALA A 126 -1.52 25.70 -9.74
N ILE A 127 -1.98 26.62 -10.58
CA ILE A 127 -1.80 28.05 -10.37
C ILE A 127 -3.10 28.62 -9.80
N TRP A 128 -3.02 29.26 -8.64
CA TRP A 128 -4.12 30.00 -8.05
C TRP A 128 -4.11 31.44 -8.56
N ASP A 129 -5.25 31.91 -9.09
CA ASP A 129 -5.42 33.33 -9.44
C ASP A 129 -6.13 34.07 -8.30
N PRO A 130 -5.42 34.93 -7.56
CA PRO A 130 -6.01 35.67 -6.46
C PRO A 130 -7.01 36.77 -6.90
N VAL A 131 -7.01 37.13 -8.19
CA VAL A 131 -7.94 38.16 -8.73
C VAL A 131 -9.30 37.54 -8.99
N THR A 132 -9.34 36.35 -9.60
CA THR A 132 -10.60 35.64 -9.87
C THR A 132 -11.00 34.73 -8.71
N ASN A 133 -10.14 34.58 -7.70
CA ASN A 133 -10.30 33.71 -6.56
C ASN A 133 -10.62 32.27 -7.00
N SER A 134 -9.88 31.76 -8.00
CA SER A 134 -10.06 30.44 -8.58
C SER A 134 -8.74 29.86 -9.12
N TRP A 135 -8.69 28.54 -9.25
CA TRP A 135 -7.59 27.89 -9.96
C TRP A 135 -7.64 28.25 -11.44
N VAL A 136 -6.47 28.54 -12.00
CA VAL A 136 -6.35 28.80 -13.44
C VAL A 136 -6.61 27.49 -14.19
N GLU A 137 -7.65 27.49 -15.02
CA GLU A 137 -8.03 26.33 -15.81
C GLU A 137 -6.87 25.85 -16.69
N GLY A 138 -6.64 24.54 -16.71
CA GLY A 138 -5.57 23.90 -17.47
C GLY A 138 -4.19 23.94 -16.82
N THR A 139 -4.08 24.39 -15.56
CA THR A 139 -2.87 24.26 -14.73
C THR A 139 -3.04 23.16 -13.70
N GLY A 140 -1.93 22.52 -13.35
CA GLY A 140 -1.94 21.34 -12.46
C GLY A 140 -2.43 20.07 -13.16
N PRO A 141 -2.29 18.91 -12.49
CA PRO A 141 -2.72 17.62 -13.00
C PRO A 141 -4.24 17.56 -13.25
N ASP A 142 -4.63 17.02 -14.39
CA ASP A 142 -6.02 16.71 -14.71
C ASP A 142 -6.23 15.19 -14.66
N HIS A 143 -6.66 14.71 -13.50
CA HIS A 143 -6.83 13.27 -13.21
C HIS A 143 -7.96 12.62 -14.01
N THR A 144 -8.83 13.42 -14.62
CA THR A 144 -9.94 12.91 -15.45
C THR A 144 -9.47 12.47 -16.84
N GLU A 145 -8.30 12.91 -17.25
CA GLU A 145 -7.67 12.59 -18.54
C GLU A 145 -6.24 12.06 -18.34
N GLY A 146 -5.84 11.09 -19.14
CA GLY A 146 -4.44 10.64 -19.21
C GLY A 146 -3.59 11.58 -20.08
N ASN A 147 -2.28 11.63 -19.79
CA ASN A 147 -1.30 12.24 -20.70
C ASN A 147 -1.20 11.42 -21.99
N VAL A 148 -1.86 11.89 -23.05
CA VAL A 148 -2.01 11.09 -24.29
C VAL A 148 -0.65 10.84 -24.95
N GLU A 149 0.24 11.80 -24.96
CA GLU A 149 1.55 11.70 -25.62
C GLU A 149 2.46 10.72 -24.88
N ASN A 150 2.74 10.97 -23.60
CA ASN A 150 3.63 10.14 -22.79
C ASN A 150 3.09 8.71 -22.63
N ASN A 151 1.81 8.56 -22.30
CA ASN A 151 1.20 7.25 -22.13
C ASN A 151 1.19 6.43 -23.44
N THR A 152 0.99 7.09 -24.60
CA THR A 152 1.07 6.40 -25.90
C THR A 152 2.49 5.92 -26.19
N GLN A 153 3.49 6.74 -25.88
CA GLN A 153 4.90 6.37 -26.08
C GLN A 153 5.32 5.22 -25.16
N GLU A 154 4.92 5.26 -23.89
CA GLU A 154 5.19 4.19 -22.93
C GLU A 154 4.60 2.85 -23.39
N ILE A 155 3.33 2.82 -23.75
CA ILE A 155 2.65 1.61 -24.21
C ILE A 155 3.25 1.11 -25.54
N ALA A 156 3.54 1.99 -26.49
CA ALA A 156 4.16 1.60 -27.74
C ALA A 156 5.56 1.00 -27.53
N THR A 157 6.34 1.57 -26.62
CA THR A 157 7.66 1.04 -26.26
C THR A 157 7.55 -0.30 -25.56
N ALA A 158 6.61 -0.47 -24.61
CA ALA A 158 6.36 -1.74 -23.94
C ALA A 158 6.00 -2.85 -24.96
N MET A 159 5.13 -2.55 -25.93
CA MET A 159 4.77 -3.49 -27.02
C MET A 159 5.98 -3.85 -27.89
N ARG A 160 6.79 -2.84 -28.27
CA ARG A 160 8.02 -3.07 -29.05
C ARG A 160 8.97 -3.99 -28.30
N LEU A 161 9.26 -3.69 -27.04
CA LEU A 161 10.17 -4.50 -26.21
C LEU A 161 9.65 -5.92 -25.99
N ALA A 162 8.36 -6.09 -25.73
CA ALA A 162 7.77 -7.42 -25.56
C ALA A 162 7.86 -8.25 -26.87
N ASN A 163 7.69 -7.64 -28.02
CA ASN A 163 7.84 -8.30 -29.31
C ASN A 163 9.31 -8.58 -29.70
N GLU A 164 10.24 -7.74 -29.26
CA GLU A 164 11.68 -7.91 -29.52
C GLU A 164 12.32 -8.95 -28.60
N TYR A 165 11.77 -9.11 -27.38
CA TYR A 165 12.27 -10.03 -26.34
C TYR A 165 11.18 -11.00 -25.84
N PRO A 166 10.49 -11.76 -26.74
CA PRO A 166 9.32 -12.57 -26.37
C PRO A 166 9.66 -13.74 -25.44
N ASP A 167 10.93 -14.17 -25.43
CA ASP A 167 11.44 -15.20 -24.54
C ASP A 167 11.80 -14.66 -23.14
N ILE A 168 11.85 -13.34 -22.95
CA ILE A 168 12.21 -12.68 -21.68
C ILE A 168 11.01 -11.94 -21.08
N VAL A 169 10.28 -11.14 -21.85
CA VAL A 169 9.13 -10.38 -21.34
C VAL A 169 7.92 -11.29 -21.20
N LYS A 170 7.38 -11.38 -19.98
CA LYS A 170 6.26 -12.28 -19.63
C LYS A 170 5.02 -11.55 -19.15
N ALA A 171 5.14 -10.29 -18.75
CA ALA A 171 4.00 -9.45 -18.44
C ALA A 171 4.27 -7.97 -18.75
N ILE A 172 3.19 -7.21 -18.95
CA ILE A 172 3.19 -5.75 -18.98
C ILE A 172 2.23 -5.26 -17.89
N ALA A 173 2.75 -4.46 -16.95
CA ALA A 173 1.98 -3.76 -15.94
C ALA A 173 1.70 -2.33 -16.41
N VAL A 174 0.44 -2.01 -16.65
CA VAL A 174 -0.04 -0.70 -17.10
C VAL A 174 -0.24 0.21 -15.90
N GLY A 175 0.64 1.16 -15.69
CA GLY A 175 0.70 2.03 -14.52
C GLY A 175 1.45 1.40 -13.34
N ASN A 176 1.93 2.28 -12.46
CA ASN A 176 2.51 1.95 -11.16
C ASN A 176 1.92 2.90 -10.13
N GLU A 177 1.13 2.38 -9.19
CA GLU A 177 0.37 3.20 -8.22
C GLU A 177 -0.30 4.40 -8.89
N ALA A 178 -0.81 4.16 -10.09
CA ALA A 178 -1.37 5.20 -10.92
C ALA A 178 -2.83 5.53 -10.56
N MET A 179 -3.51 4.67 -9.81
CA MET A 179 -4.90 4.89 -9.41
C MET A 179 -5.05 5.39 -7.97
N VAL A 180 -3.97 5.40 -7.18
CA VAL A 180 -4.02 5.90 -5.81
C VAL A 180 -4.17 7.41 -5.77
N GLN A 181 -5.22 7.90 -5.11
CA GLN A 181 -5.57 9.33 -5.15
C GLN A 181 -4.60 10.21 -4.37
N TRP A 182 -3.79 9.67 -3.46
CA TRP A 182 -2.72 10.43 -2.80
C TRP A 182 -1.51 10.73 -3.72
N ALA A 183 -1.39 10.03 -4.85
CA ALA A 183 -0.39 10.36 -5.88
C ALA A 183 -0.81 11.59 -6.72
N VAL A 184 -1.11 12.68 -6.03
CA VAL A 184 -1.73 13.91 -6.57
C VAL A 184 -1.03 14.50 -7.78
N ASN A 185 0.25 14.21 -7.96
CA ASN A 185 1.03 14.74 -9.07
C ASN A 185 0.78 14.01 -10.40
N TYR A 186 0.19 12.79 -10.38
CA TYR A 186 0.09 11.99 -11.60
C TYR A 186 -1.06 10.98 -11.65
N PHE A 187 -1.83 10.78 -10.59
CA PHE A 187 -2.83 9.71 -10.58
C PHE A 187 -3.88 9.87 -11.68
N VAL A 188 -4.47 8.76 -12.07
CA VAL A 188 -5.56 8.68 -13.04
C VAL A 188 -6.69 7.79 -12.51
N TYR A 189 -7.91 8.03 -12.93
CA TYR A 189 -9.02 7.13 -12.63
C TYR A 189 -8.90 5.79 -13.38
N PRO A 190 -9.50 4.70 -12.86
CA PRO A 190 -9.43 3.35 -13.44
C PRO A 190 -9.76 3.29 -14.95
N LYS A 191 -10.63 4.17 -15.45
CA LYS A 191 -10.97 4.27 -16.89
C LYS A 191 -9.77 4.50 -17.79
N THR A 192 -8.76 5.26 -17.32
CA THR A 192 -7.55 5.54 -18.10
C THR A 192 -6.65 4.30 -18.19
N ILE A 193 -6.50 3.58 -17.09
CA ILE A 193 -5.77 2.30 -17.06
C ILE A 193 -6.51 1.26 -17.92
N LEU A 194 -7.82 1.12 -17.75
CA LEU A 194 -8.66 0.22 -18.53
C LEU A 194 -8.53 0.46 -20.05
N LYS A 195 -8.47 1.71 -20.48
CA LYS A 195 -8.24 2.07 -21.88
C LYS A 195 -6.97 1.41 -22.43
N TRP A 196 -5.86 1.49 -21.71
CA TRP A 196 -4.58 0.97 -22.15
C TRP A 196 -4.47 -0.54 -21.98
N VAL A 197 -5.06 -1.12 -20.94
CA VAL A 197 -5.19 -2.58 -20.81
C VAL A 197 -5.97 -3.15 -21.98
N ASN A 198 -7.12 -2.59 -22.32
CA ASN A 198 -7.92 -3.02 -23.47
C ASN A 198 -7.18 -2.86 -24.80
N HIS A 199 -6.36 -1.79 -24.95
CA HIS A 199 -5.50 -1.61 -26.13
C HIS A 199 -4.50 -2.76 -26.27
N LEU A 200 -3.81 -3.14 -25.19
CA LEU A 200 -2.85 -4.24 -25.21
C LEU A 200 -3.53 -5.60 -25.44
N GLN A 201 -4.69 -5.85 -24.83
CA GLN A 201 -5.47 -7.07 -25.07
C GLN A 201 -5.94 -7.16 -26.54
N ALA A 202 -6.36 -6.05 -27.13
CA ALA A 202 -6.71 -6.00 -28.56
C ALA A 202 -5.48 -6.23 -29.45
N ALA A 203 -4.32 -5.71 -29.08
CA ALA A 203 -3.06 -5.94 -29.79
C ALA A 203 -2.65 -7.42 -29.74
N LYS A 204 -2.82 -8.10 -28.60
CA LYS A 204 -2.65 -9.57 -28.49
C LYS A 204 -3.60 -10.32 -29.43
N ALA A 205 -4.88 -9.98 -29.39
CA ALA A 205 -5.91 -10.63 -30.21
C ALA A 205 -5.68 -10.46 -31.72
N SER A 206 -5.09 -9.33 -32.15
CA SER A 206 -4.78 -9.03 -33.55
C SER A 206 -3.40 -9.52 -34.01
N GLY A 207 -2.57 -10.07 -33.09
CA GLY A 207 -1.20 -10.49 -33.40
C GLY A 207 -0.19 -9.33 -33.52
N GLN A 208 -0.54 -8.12 -33.08
CA GLN A 208 0.37 -6.99 -32.99
C GLN A 208 1.27 -7.05 -31.75
N LEU A 209 0.84 -7.77 -30.73
CA LEU A 209 1.61 -8.09 -29.54
C LEU A 209 1.72 -9.60 -29.40
N THR A 210 2.89 -10.09 -28.95
CA THR A 210 3.09 -11.52 -28.68
C THR A 210 2.00 -12.10 -27.78
N PRO A 211 1.46 -13.30 -28.07
CA PRO A 211 0.40 -13.89 -27.26
C PRO A 211 0.86 -14.31 -25.85
N ASP A 212 2.16 -14.63 -25.69
CA ASP A 212 2.76 -15.15 -24.47
C ASP A 212 3.15 -14.05 -23.46
N VAL A 213 2.34 -13.01 -23.38
CA VAL A 213 2.52 -11.93 -22.41
C VAL A 213 1.21 -11.68 -21.66
N TRP A 214 1.26 -11.61 -20.33
CA TRP A 214 0.12 -11.23 -19.49
C TRP A 214 0.04 -9.71 -19.33
N ILE A 215 -1.16 -9.18 -19.25
CA ILE A 215 -1.43 -7.76 -19.07
C ILE A 215 -2.07 -7.56 -17.69
N THR A 216 -1.51 -6.63 -16.92
CA THR A 216 -2.02 -6.24 -15.61
C THR A 216 -1.92 -4.73 -15.40
N SER A 217 -2.35 -4.24 -14.25
CA SER A 217 -1.94 -2.99 -13.64
C SER A 217 -1.35 -3.31 -12.26
N SER A 218 -0.36 -2.57 -11.82
CA SER A 218 0.29 -2.81 -10.53
C SER A 218 0.06 -1.60 -9.63
N ASP A 219 -0.76 -1.78 -8.59
CA ASP A 219 -1.29 -0.67 -7.82
C ASP A 219 -1.58 -1.05 -6.38
N ASN A 220 -1.79 -0.06 -5.52
CA ASN A 220 -2.07 -0.26 -4.11
C ASN A 220 -3.35 -1.08 -3.89
N TYR A 221 -3.39 -1.84 -2.80
CA TYR A 221 -4.56 -2.68 -2.45
C TYR A 221 -5.85 -1.87 -2.33
N GLU A 222 -5.79 -0.61 -1.86
CA GLU A 222 -6.97 0.26 -1.79
C GLU A 222 -7.56 0.56 -3.16
N SER A 223 -6.72 0.94 -4.11
CA SER A 223 -7.17 1.25 -5.48
C SER A 223 -7.68 0.04 -6.23
N TRP A 224 -7.30 -1.17 -5.80
CA TRP A 224 -7.90 -2.43 -6.22
C TRP A 224 -9.19 -2.80 -5.45
N GLY A 225 -9.74 -1.87 -4.66
CA GLY A 225 -11.01 -2.04 -3.94
C GLY A 225 -10.91 -2.75 -2.59
N GLY A 226 -9.69 -3.04 -2.11
CA GLY A 226 -9.47 -3.68 -0.81
C GLY A 226 -9.55 -2.71 0.39
N GLY A 227 -9.78 -1.43 0.14
CA GLY A 227 -9.85 -0.39 1.16
C GLY A 227 -11.08 0.50 1.01
N ASN A 228 -10.85 1.80 0.85
CA ASN A 228 -11.90 2.79 0.79
C ASN A 228 -12.88 2.57 -0.37
N SER A 229 -14.19 2.62 -0.08
CA SER A 229 -15.28 2.44 -1.07
C SER A 229 -15.29 3.47 -2.20
N ILE A 230 -14.54 4.56 -2.10
CA ILE A 230 -14.36 5.52 -3.19
C ILE A 230 -13.78 4.87 -4.45
N TYR A 231 -13.01 3.80 -4.28
CA TYR A 231 -12.45 3.03 -5.38
C TYR A 231 -13.45 2.01 -5.97
N HIS A 232 -14.61 1.76 -5.33
CA HIS A 232 -15.62 0.81 -5.78
C HIS A 232 -16.44 1.38 -6.94
N THR A 233 -15.86 1.38 -8.13
CA THR A 233 -16.48 1.92 -9.36
C THR A 233 -16.71 0.83 -10.40
N ASP A 234 -17.64 1.09 -11.34
CA ASP A 234 -17.88 0.19 -12.46
C ASP A 234 -16.61 0.04 -13.32
N GLU A 235 -15.85 1.13 -13.50
CA GLU A 235 -14.61 1.13 -14.27
C GLU A 235 -13.53 0.27 -13.62
N LEU A 236 -13.43 0.24 -12.28
CA LEU A 236 -12.53 -0.68 -11.58
C LEU A 236 -12.95 -2.13 -11.80
N THR A 237 -14.25 -2.41 -11.71
CA THR A 237 -14.80 -3.75 -11.97
C THR A 237 -14.50 -4.20 -13.40
N GLU A 238 -14.64 -3.33 -14.39
CA GLU A 238 -14.28 -3.62 -15.78
C GLU A 238 -12.77 -3.82 -15.96
N LEU A 239 -11.94 -3.04 -15.26
CA LEU A 239 -10.48 -3.21 -15.26
C LEU A 239 -10.10 -4.58 -14.69
N MET A 240 -10.68 -4.99 -13.55
CA MET A 240 -10.45 -6.32 -12.97
C MET A 240 -10.81 -7.45 -13.94
N ARG A 241 -11.85 -7.28 -14.76
CA ARG A 241 -12.21 -8.25 -15.80
C ARG A 241 -11.21 -8.28 -16.96
N ALA A 242 -10.65 -7.13 -17.31
CA ALA A 242 -9.81 -6.95 -18.48
C ALA A 242 -8.36 -7.43 -18.29
N VAL A 243 -7.82 -7.35 -17.07
CA VAL A 243 -6.47 -7.82 -16.75
C VAL A 243 -6.37 -9.35 -16.75
N ASP A 244 -5.17 -9.89 -17.00
CA ASP A 244 -4.91 -11.33 -16.89
C ASP A 244 -4.77 -11.75 -15.43
N PHE A 245 -4.24 -10.87 -14.55
CA PHE A 245 -4.16 -11.04 -13.11
C PHE A 245 -4.18 -9.67 -12.41
N VAL A 246 -4.48 -9.65 -11.11
CA VAL A 246 -4.40 -8.45 -10.26
C VAL A 246 -3.01 -8.41 -9.62
N SER A 247 -2.29 -7.31 -9.82
CA SER A 247 -0.98 -7.06 -9.20
C SER A 247 -1.15 -5.99 -8.13
N LEU A 248 -1.18 -6.39 -6.85
CA LEU A 248 -1.43 -5.47 -5.74
C LEU A 248 -0.15 -5.12 -4.98
N HIS A 249 -0.12 -3.92 -4.41
CA HIS A 249 0.90 -3.49 -3.48
C HIS A 249 0.35 -3.48 -2.05
N THR A 250 1.18 -3.90 -1.10
CA THR A 250 0.90 -3.86 0.33
C THR A 250 2.16 -3.49 1.10
N TYR A 251 2.09 -2.45 1.95
CA TYR A 251 3.25 -1.95 2.66
C TYR A 251 3.02 -1.81 4.17
N PRO A 252 3.05 -2.91 4.94
CA PRO A 252 3.03 -2.84 6.39
C PRO A 252 4.15 -1.99 6.98
N PHE A 253 5.27 -1.83 6.26
CA PHE A 253 6.35 -0.94 6.65
C PHE A 253 5.86 0.50 6.84
N HIS A 254 5.21 1.08 5.82
CA HIS A 254 4.67 2.44 5.89
C HIS A 254 3.57 2.55 6.94
N ASP A 255 2.72 1.55 7.03
CA ASP A 255 1.63 1.50 7.99
C ASP A 255 2.11 1.35 9.45
N SER A 256 3.36 0.92 9.69
CA SER A 256 3.96 0.96 11.03
C SER A 256 3.98 2.37 11.65
N PHE A 257 3.94 3.41 10.81
CA PHE A 257 3.90 4.82 11.22
C PHE A 257 2.51 5.44 10.99
N TYR A 258 1.92 5.24 9.80
CA TYR A 258 0.66 5.91 9.43
C TYR A 258 -0.57 5.24 10.04
N ASN A 259 -0.59 3.90 10.13
CA ASN A 259 -1.70 3.10 10.66
C ASN A 259 -1.20 2.07 11.71
N PRO A 260 -0.62 2.51 12.83
CA PRO A 260 0.19 1.68 13.70
C PRO A 260 -0.60 0.69 14.58
N SER A 261 -1.89 0.52 14.41
CA SER A 261 -2.72 -0.30 15.29
C SER A 261 -2.31 -1.78 15.34
N PHE A 262 -1.68 -2.32 14.27
CA PHE A 262 -1.07 -3.65 14.29
C PHE A 262 0.36 -3.64 14.83
N TRP A 263 1.03 -2.49 14.83
CA TRP A 263 2.44 -2.32 15.14
C TRP A 263 2.69 -2.21 16.64
N GLY A 264 3.90 -2.54 17.06
CA GLY A 264 4.35 -2.42 18.44
C GLY A 264 4.23 -3.71 19.25
N VAL A 265 4.95 -3.73 20.38
CA VAL A 265 5.01 -4.85 21.32
C VAL A 265 3.78 -4.82 22.22
N LEU A 266 3.06 -5.93 22.32
CA LEU A 266 1.91 -6.05 23.20
C LEU A 266 2.35 -6.15 24.68
N PRO A 267 1.50 -5.75 25.66
CA PRO A 267 1.84 -5.82 27.07
C PRO A 267 2.31 -7.22 27.53
N GLU A 268 1.73 -8.28 27.02
CA GLU A 268 2.10 -9.67 27.30
C GLU A 268 3.45 -10.09 26.68
N GLU A 269 3.95 -9.35 25.72
CA GLU A 269 5.20 -9.61 25.01
C GLU A 269 6.38 -8.82 25.61
N GLU A 270 6.12 -7.78 26.43
CA GLU A 270 7.15 -6.87 26.95
C GLU A 270 8.26 -7.56 27.76
N SER A 271 8.00 -8.75 28.29
CA SER A 271 8.99 -9.54 29.01
C SER A 271 9.79 -10.52 28.15
N LEU A 272 9.49 -10.61 26.86
CA LEU A 272 10.21 -11.50 25.94
C LEU A 272 11.61 -10.95 25.60
N PRO A 273 12.55 -11.79 25.21
CA PRO A 273 13.80 -11.34 24.60
C PRO A 273 13.54 -10.52 23.34
N PHE A 274 14.45 -9.59 23.02
CA PHE A 274 14.36 -8.68 21.87
C PHE A 274 13.92 -9.37 20.56
N GLU A 275 14.59 -10.48 20.21
CA GLU A 275 14.31 -11.19 18.96
C GLU A 275 12.87 -11.73 18.93
N ALA A 276 12.40 -12.31 20.03
CA ALA A 276 11.06 -12.86 20.14
C ALA A 276 9.97 -11.76 20.13
N MET A 277 10.20 -10.62 20.78
CA MET A 277 9.32 -9.45 20.71
C MET A 277 9.20 -8.93 19.29
N THR A 278 10.35 -8.80 18.62
CA THR A 278 10.41 -8.31 17.24
C THR A 278 9.72 -9.28 16.29
N GLU A 279 9.98 -10.58 16.41
CA GLU A 279 9.33 -11.60 15.60
C GLU A 279 7.80 -11.58 15.77
N ALA A 280 7.29 -11.48 17.00
CA ALA A 280 5.85 -11.37 17.27
C ALA A 280 5.25 -10.13 16.58
N THR A 281 5.94 -8.99 16.62
CA THR A 281 5.51 -7.78 15.93
C THR A 281 5.52 -7.97 14.41
N MET A 282 6.55 -8.62 13.85
CA MET A 282 6.64 -8.90 12.42
C MET A 282 5.58 -9.91 11.94
N GLN A 283 5.19 -10.88 12.77
CA GLN A 283 4.05 -11.76 12.48
C GLN A 283 2.74 -10.96 12.31
N ARG A 284 2.54 -9.91 13.11
CA ARG A 284 1.38 -9.01 12.93
C ARG A 284 1.48 -8.20 11.65
N ALA A 285 2.68 -7.75 11.26
CA ALA A 285 2.88 -7.09 9.97
C ALA A 285 2.51 -8.00 8.78
N ILE A 286 2.87 -9.28 8.84
CA ILE A 286 2.45 -10.27 7.83
C ILE A 286 0.93 -10.50 7.87
N ALA A 287 0.33 -10.61 9.06
CA ALA A 287 -1.12 -10.74 9.19
C ALA A 287 -1.85 -9.53 8.58
N TYR A 288 -1.27 -8.35 8.72
CA TYR A 288 -1.78 -7.11 8.11
C TYR A 288 -1.72 -7.16 6.58
N ALA A 289 -0.57 -7.56 6.00
CA ALA A 289 -0.44 -7.75 4.55
C ALA A 289 -1.45 -8.78 4.00
N LYS A 290 -1.60 -9.92 4.71
CA LYS A 290 -2.60 -10.95 4.36
C LYS A 290 -4.02 -10.40 4.34
N LYS A 291 -4.34 -9.53 5.29
CA LYS A 291 -5.66 -8.92 5.38
C LYS A 291 -5.91 -7.97 4.19
N GLN A 292 -4.94 -7.13 3.84
CA GLN A 292 -5.04 -6.27 2.66
C GLN A 292 -5.21 -7.09 1.38
N TYR A 293 -4.45 -8.17 1.22
CA TYR A 293 -4.58 -9.12 0.11
C TYR A 293 -5.99 -9.74 0.07
N SER A 294 -6.48 -10.24 1.21
CA SER A 294 -7.81 -10.85 1.30
C SER A 294 -8.92 -9.84 0.98
N ALA A 295 -8.79 -8.60 1.42
CA ALA A 295 -9.79 -7.55 1.15
C ALA A 295 -9.97 -7.30 -0.35
N VAL A 296 -8.89 -7.30 -1.15
CA VAL A 296 -8.99 -7.22 -2.61
C VAL A 296 -9.67 -8.46 -3.19
N SER A 297 -9.33 -9.66 -2.71
CA SER A 297 -9.96 -10.91 -3.13
C SER A 297 -11.48 -10.89 -2.86
N ASP A 298 -11.86 -10.45 -1.67
CA ASP A 298 -13.27 -10.37 -1.24
C ASP A 298 -14.05 -9.35 -2.08
N TYR A 299 -13.47 -8.18 -2.32
CA TYR A 299 -14.08 -7.19 -3.21
C TYR A 299 -14.24 -7.74 -4.63
N MET A 300 -13.19 -8.33 -5.20
CA MET A 300 -13.25 -8.95 -6.53
C MET A 300 -14.35 -10.01 -6.62
N ALA A 301 -14.48 -10.87 -5.60
CA ALA A 301 -15.55 -11.86 -5.53
C ALA A 301 -16.94 -11.21 -5.43
N SER A 302 -17.08 -10.12 -4.66
CA SER A 302 -18.34 -9.40 -4.48
C SER A 302 -18.88 -8.80 -5.79
N VAL A 303 -17.98 -8.42 -6.71
CA VAL A 303 -18.35 -7.91 -8.06
C VAL A 303 -18.36 -8.99 -9.15
N GLY A 304 -18.30 -10.27 -8.74
CA GLY A 304 -18.40 -11.43 -9.62
C GLY A 304 -17.21 -11.60 -10.55
N VAL A 305 -16.02 -11.22 -10.12
CA VAL A 305 -14.75 -11.40 -10.83
C VAL A 305 -13.90 -12.45 -10.12
N SER A 306 -13.19 -13.28 -10.89
CA SER A 306 -12.23 -14.25 -10.37
C SER A 306 -11.00 -14.22 -11.25
N LYS A 307 -9.87 -13.74 -10.72
CA LYS A 307 -8.57 -13.65 -11.38
C LYS A 307 -7.47 -14.11 -10.43
N PRO A 308 -6.34 -14.62 -10.95
CA PRO A 308 -5.13 -14.76 -10.14
C PRO A 308 -4.75 -13.42 -9.52
N MET A 309 -4.17 -13.46 -8.32
CA MET A 309 -3.67 -12.28 -7.63
C MET A 309 -2.23 -12.51 -7.22
N HIS A 310 -1.38 -11.52 -7.44
CA HIS A 310 0.03 -11.54 -7.06
C HIS A 310 0.41 -10.24 -6.36
N ILE A 311 1.43 -10.28 -5.52
CA ILE A 311 1.97 -9.08 -4.87
C ILE A 311 2.95 -8.44 -5.83
N GLY A 312 2.52 -7.33 -6.45
CA GLY A 312 3.32 -6.57 -7.39
C GLY A 312 4.41 -5.77 -6.72
N GLU A 313 4.22 -5.41 -5.45
CA GLU A 313 5.22 -4.69 -4.69
C GLU A 313 4.96 -4.77 -3.19
N THR A 314 6.00 -5.05 -2.43
CA THR A 314 6.09 -4.88 -0.97
C THR A 314 7.54 -5.01 -0.54
N GLY A 315 7.89 -4.39 0.59
CA GLY A 315 9.25 -4.45 1.09
C GLY A 315 9.38 -3.90 2.51
N TRP A 316 10.61 -3.90 3.00
CA TRP A 316 10.95 -3.38 4.32
C TRP A 316 12.30 -2.67 4.25
N ALA A 317 12.33 -1.38 4.59
CA ALA A 317 13.56 -0.61 4.58
C ALA A 317 14.47 -0.96 5.78
N SER A 318 15.78 -0.88 5.56
CA SER A 318 16.79 -1.18 6.58
C SER A 318 17.29 0.05 7.34
N ILE A 319 17.04 1.24 6.82
CA ILE A 319 17.45 2.52 7.41
C ILE A 319 16.30 3.52 7.26
N ASP A 320 16.09 4.33 8.27
CA ASP A 320 15.33 5.57 8.24
C ASP A 320 15.73 6.46 9.43
N GLU A 321 15.88 7.76 9.19
CA GLU A 321 16.23 8.74 10.22
C GLU A 321 15.02 9.50 10.78
N THR A 322 13.83 9.27 10.24
CA THR A 322 12.61 10.04 10.54
C THR A 322 11.43 9.18 11.00
N ALA A 323 10.44 9.00 10.15
CA ALA A 323 9.17 8.35 10.47
C ALA A 323 9.30 6.89 10.93
N TYR A 324 10.26 6.16 10.37
CA TYR A 324 10.48 4.73 10.68
C TYR A 324 11.75 4.48 11.49
N GLY A 325 12.48 5.55 11.83
CA GLY A 325 13.69 5.54 12.63
C GLY A 325 13.44 5.59 14.14
N ALA A 326 14.48 5.94 14.90
CA ALA A 326 14.49 5.90 16.36
C ALA A 326 13.45 6.81 17.02
N SER A 327 13.08 7.91 16.39
CA SER A 327 12.07 8.88 16.87
C SER A 327 10.66 8.56 16.41
N GLY A 328 10.52 7.65 15.44
CA GLY A 328 9.25 7.26 14.84
C GLY A 328 8.80 5.85 15.24
N SER A 329 8.36 5.06 14.25
CA SER A 329 7.84 3.70 14.47
C SER A 329 8.93 2.68 14.81
N LYS A 330 10.22 3.01 14.64
CA LYS A 330 11.36 2.10 14.87
C LYS A 330 11.30 0.83 14.00
N ALA A 331 10.72 0.97 12.83
CA ALA A 331 10.55 -0.15 11.90
C ALA A 331 11.82 -0.45 11.10
N ALA A 332 12.61 0.58 10.74
CA ALA A 332 13.70 0.45 9.80
C ALA A 332 14.99 -0.10 10.45
N ASP A 333 15.28 -1.36 10.23
CA ASP A 333 16.59 -1.98 10.45
C ASP A 333 16.72 -3.32 9.69
N GLU A 334 17.94 -3.81 9.52
CA GLU A 334 18.20 -5.04 8.76
C GLU A 334 17.66 -6.31 9.45
N PHE A 335 17.52 -6.31 10.78
CA PHE A 335 16.97 -7.46 11.49
C PHE A 335 15.49 -7.65 11.13
N LYS A 336 14.71 -6.57 11.17
CA LYS A 336 13.30 -6.60 10.79
C LYS A 336 13.11 -6.83 9.29
N GLN A 337 13.98 -6.26 8.45
CA GLN A 337 13.98 -6.53 7.01
C GLN A 337 14.07 -8.04 6.73
N LYS A 338 15.02 -8.73 7.39
CA LYS A 338 15.16 -10.19 7.25
C LYS A 338 13.92 -10.92 7.73
N VAL A 339 13.43 -10.62 8.93
CA VAL A 339 12.27 -11.33 9.50
C VAL A 339 11.03 -11.12 8.62
N PHE A 340 10.80 -9.89 8.14
CA PHE A 340 9.69 -9.60 7.21
C PHE A 340 9.83 -10.38 5.91
N HIS A 341 11.01 -10.32 5.28
CA HIS A 341 11.29 -11.02 4.03
C HIS A 341 11.03 -12.53 4.16
N ASP A 342 11.55 -13.15 5.20
CA ASP A 342 11.46 -14.61 5.37
C ASP A 342 10.02 -15.05 5.62
N LEU A 343 9.30 -14.38 6.53
CA LEU A 343 7.89 -14.67 6.81
C LEU A 343 6.96 -14.40 5.61
N LEU A 344 7.27 -13.35 4.86
CA LEU A 344 6.51 -13.00 3.66
C LEU A 344 6.70 -14.07 2.56
N ARG A 345 7.93 -14.53 2.36
CA ARG A 345 8.27 -15.63 1.44
C ARG A 345 7.58 -16.92 1.85
N GLU A 346 7.64 -17.30 3.13
CA GLU A 346 6.96 -18.50 3.63
C GLU A 346 5.47 -18.48 3.27
N TRP A 347 4.81 -17.35 3.46
CA TRP A 347 3.39 -17.20 3.10
C TRP A 347 3.16 -17.30 1.59
N THR A 348 3.88 -16.51 0.80
CA THR A 348 3.62 -16.39 -0.64
C THR A 348 3.98 -17.66 -1.40
N ASP A 349 5.05 -18.35 -1.01
CA ASP A 349 5.45 -19.63 -1.59
C ASP A 349 4.40 -20.73 -1.28
N ALA A 350 3.86 -20.73 -0.05
CA ALA A 350 2.82 -21.70 0.35
C ALA A 350 1.50 -21.51 -0.40
N GLU A 351 1.14 -20.28 -0.74
CA GLU A 351 -0.13 -19.93 -1.40
C GLU A 351 0.01 -19.83 -2.94
N GLY A 352 1.20 -20.02 -3.50
CA GLY A 352 1.45 -19.87 -4.93
C GLY A 352 1.26 -18.44 -5.41
N ILE A 353 1.76 -17.47 -4.65
CA ILE A 353 1.70 -16.04 -4.96
C ILE A 353 3.07 -15.58 -5.43
N SER A 354 3.19 -15.03 -6.65
CA SER A 354 4.40 -14.32 -7.05
C SER A 354 4.56 -13.07 -6.20
N LEU A 355 5.75 -12.90 -5.62
CA LEU A 355 6.11 -11.78 -4.76
C LEU A 355 7.24 -10.97 -5.40
N PHE A 356 6.93 -9.81 -5.93
CA PHE A 356 7.92 -8.82 -6.35
C PHE A 356 8.40 -8.04 -5.13
N TYR A 357 9.41 -8.60 -4.44
CA TYR A 357 9.97 -7.94 -3.26
C TYR A 357 10.69 -6.65 -3.66
N PHE A 358 10.38 -5.57 -2.98
CA PHE A 358 10.97 -4.26 -3.16
C PHE A 358 12.06 -4.03 -2.11
N GLU A 359 13.37 -4.02 -2.49
CA GLU A 359 13.87 -4.18 -3.83
C GLU A 359 15.25 -4.87 -3.84
N ALA A 360 15.83 -5.09 -5.01
CA ALA A 360 17.11 -5.80 -5.14
C ALA A 360 18.29 -5.03 -4.54
N PHE A 361 18.44 -3.76 -4.90
CA PHE A 361 19.56 -2.89 -4.51
C PHE A 361 19.04 -1.57 -3.98
N ASP A 362 19.75 -0.99 -3.04
CA ASP A 362 19.49 0.39 -2.59
C ASP A 362 19.64 1.38 -3.75
N GLU A 363 18.79 2.41 -3.79
CA GLU A 363 18.75 3.40 -4.86
C GLU A 363 18.64 4.83 -4.31
N GLN A 364 19.76 5.55 -4.31
CA GLN A 364 19.87 6.89 -3.70
C GLN A 364 19.11 8.00 -4.46
N TRP A 365 18.71 7.78 -5.71
CA TRP A 365 18.00 8.78 -6.50
C TRP A 365 16.58 9.07 -5.98
N LYS A 366 15.97 8.14 -5.25
CA LYS A 366 14.58 8.26 -4.78
C LYS A 366 14.40 9.42 -3.81
N LYS A 367 15.37 9.62 -2.93
CA LYS A 367 15.48 10.75 -2.01
C LYS A 367 16.92 11.27 -1.97
N ALA A 368 17.37 11.81 -3.09
CA ALA A 368 18.77 12.25 -3.27
C ALA A 368 19.22 13.29 -2.22
N ASP A 369 18.29 14.16 -1.79
CA ASP A 369 18.54 15.22 -0.80
C ASP A 369 18.47 14.71 0.66
N SER A 370 18.03 13.48 0.88
CA SER A 370 17.85 12.88 2.20
C SER A 370 18.45 11.47 2.23
N PRO A 371 19.79 11.34 2.34
CA PRO A 371 20.47 10.04 2.24
C PRO A 371 20.00 8.98 3.23
N GLY A 372 19.50 9.38 4.40
CA GLY A 372 18.98 8.48 5.45
C GLY A 372 17.48 8.25 5.37
N ASP A 373 16.82 8.60 4.27
CA ASP A 373 15.38 8.33 4.05
C ASP A 373 15.18 6.87 3.64
N SER A 374 14.13 6.25 4.17
CA SER A 374 13.79 4.83 3.92
C SER A 374 13.66 4.47 2.45
N GLU A 375 13.20 5.42 1.61
CA GLU A 375 13.05 5.18 0.17
C GLU A 375 14.36 4.78 -0.52
N ASN A 376 15.49 5.19 0.03
CA ASN A 376 16.81 4.84 -0.49
C ASN A 376 17.31 3.45 -0.03
N HIS A 377 16.63 2.80 0.93
CA HIS A 377 17.21 1.69 1.71
C HIS A 377 16.35 0.41 1.76
N PHE A 378 15.46 0.23 0.81
CA PHE A 378 14.67 -1.00 0.67
C PHE A 378 15.46 -2.18 0.10
N GLY A 379 16.58 -1.92 -0.59
CA GLY A 379 17.39 -2.96 -1.23
C GLY A 379 17.87 -4.04 -0.27
N LEU A 380 18.08 -5.25 -0.79
CA LEU A 380 18.73 -6.35 -0.08
C LEU A 380 20.26 -6.26 -0.15
N ILE A 381 20.76 -5.48 -1.09
CA ILE A 381 22.18 -5.16 -1.26
C ILE A 381 22.33 -3.64 -1.31
N ALA A 382 23.19 -3.09 -0.46
CA ALA A 382 23.45 -1.66 -0.40
C ALA A 382 24.34 -1.17 -1.56
N LEU A 383 24.36 0.15 -1.79
CA LEU A 383 25.16 0.77 -2.85
C LEU A 383 26.67 0.55 -2.72
N ASN A 384 27.16 0.36 -1.50
CA ASN A 384 28.57 0.03 -1.21
C ASN A 384 28.88 -1.47 -1.35
N ASN A 385 28.00 -2.25 -1.98
CA ASN A 385 28.07 -3.70 -2.18
C ASN A 385 28.01 -4.52 -0.88
N GLU A 386 27.47 -3.95 0.19
CA GLU A 386 27.16 -4.71 1.39
C GLU A 386 25.88 -5.51 1.21
N VAL A 387 25.99 -6.81 1.36
CA VAL A 387 24.89 -7.76 1.42
C VAL A 387 24.27 -7.66 2.80
N LYS A 388 23.01 -7.21 2.87
CA LYS A 388 22.30 -7.01 4.13
C LYS A 388 21.96 -8.35 4.80
N TYR A 389 21.58 -8.29 6.07
CA TYR A 389 21.35 -9.47 6.91
C TYR A 389 20.39 -10.50 6.30
N THR A 390 19.44 -10.05 5.53
CA THR A 390 18.51 -10.90 4.78
C THR A 390 19.20 -11.96 3.94
N LEU A 391 20.37 -11.66 3.37
CA LEU A 391 21.11 -12.53 2.46
C LEU A 391 22.43 -13.09 3.06
N TRP A 392 22.64 -12.99 4.37
CA TRP A 392 23.89 -13.52 4.96
C TRP A 392 24.01 -15.04 4.86
N ASP A 393 22.90 -15.75 4.91
CA ASP A 393 22.88 -17.21 4.77
C ASP A 393 23.28 -17.64 3.35
N GLU A 394 22.85 -16.89 2.32
CA GLU A 394 23.26 -17.02 0.92
C GLU A 394 24.77 -16.76 0.77
N PHE A 395 25.23 -15.68 1.39
CA PHE A 395 26.64 -15.31 1.37
C PHE A 395 27.51 -16.42 1.99
N ASP A 396 27.13 -16.98 3.14
CA ASP A 396 27.85 -18.06 3.82
C ASP A 396 27.87 -19.37 3.02
N ARG A 397 26.82 -19.60 2.21
CA ARG A 397 26.80 -20.73 1.26
C ARG A 397 27.68 -20.51 0.03
N GLY A 398 28.29 -19.32 -0.10
CA GLY A 398 29.14 -18.97 -1.23
C GLY A 398 28.41 -18.59 -2.51
N VAL A 399 27.12 -18.25 -2.42
CA VAL A 399 26.28 -17.86 -3.56
C VAL A 399 26.90 -16.72 -4.38
N PHE A 400 27.56 -15.78 -3.72
CA PHE A 400 28.18 -14.61 -4.34
C PHE A 400 29.67 -14.79 -4.67
N ALA A 401 30.21 -16.02 -4.56
CA ALA A 401 31.64 -16.25 -4.78
C ALA A 401 32.06 -15.92 -6.22
N GLY A 402 33.00 -14.98 -6.37
CA GLY A 402 33.51 -14.54 -7.67
C GLY A 402 32.62 -13.52 -8.40
N LEU A 403 31.48 -13.14 -7.83
CA LEU A 403 30.65 -12.07 -8.37
C LEU A 403 31.14 -10.71 -7.85
N THR A 404 31.01 -9.72 -8.72
CA THR A 404 31.34 -8.32 -8.41
C THR A 404 30.20 -7.42 -8.86
N ARG A 405 30.08 -6.25 -8.23
CA ARG A 405 29.23 -5.17 -8.71
C ARG A 405 30.10 -3.94 -8.89
N ASP A 406 30.11 -3.37 -10.10
CA ASP A 406 31.03 -2.28 -10.48
C ASP A 406 32.51 -2.63 -10.20
N GLY A 407 32.89 -3.89 -10.44
CA GLY A 407 34.26 -4.41 -10.23
C GLY A 407 34.70 -4.59 -8.77
N GLN A 408 33.78 -4.41 -7.82
CA GLN A 408 34.04 -4.62 -6.39
C GLN A 408 33.33 -5.90 -5.89
N PRO A 409 33.97 -6.72 -5.05
CA PRO A 409 33.33 -7.89 -4.48
C PRO A 409 32.21 -7.50 -3.50
N LEU A 410 31.23 -8.38 -3.37
CA LEU A 410 30.21 -8.28 -2.34
C LEU A 410 30.77 -8.64 -0.97
N GLN A 411 30.28 -8.02 0.09
CA GLN A 411 30.68 -8.28 1.47
C GLN A 411 29.45 -8.20 2.39
N LYS A 412 29.48 -8.84 3.55
CA LYS A 412 28.39 -8.72 4.51
C LYS A 412 28.37 -7.35 5.16
N SER A 413 27.18 -6.78 5.37
CA SER A 413 26.97 -5.65 6.26
C SER A 413 27.51 -5.96 7.66
N PHE A 414 27.88 -4.92 8.42
CA PHE A 414 28.49 -5.04 9.75
C PHE A 414 29.74 -5.97 9.79
N GLY A 415 30.40 -6.21 8.66
CA GLY A 415 31.51 -7.17 8.57
C GLY A 415 31.13 -8.61 8.92
N GLY A 416 29.84 -8.95 8.89
CA GLY A 416 29.30 -10.24 9.27
C GLY A 416 29.16 -10.45 10.79
N ASP A 417 29.32 -9.41 11.60
CA ASP A 417 29.14 -9.49 13.06
C ASP A 417 27.67 -9.31 13.46
N ARG A 418 27.00 -10.43 13.74
CA ARG A 418 25.60 -10.45 14.18
C ARG A 418 25.37 -9.70 15.50
N ASN A 419 26.34 -9.67 16.39
CA ASN A 419 26.17 -8.94 17.66
C ASN A 419 26.11 -7.43 17.41
N THR A 420 26.93 -6.92 16.52
CA THR A 420 26.87 -5.52 16.09
C THR A 420 25.55 -5.20 15.41
N LEU A 421 25.08 -6.06 14.50
CA LEU A 421 23.78 -5.90 13.86
C LEU A 421 22.64 -5.84 14.88
N ILE A 422 22.57 -6.78 15.82
CA ILE A 422 21.52 -6.80 16.86
C ILE A 422 21.60 -5.58 17.78
N ALA A 423 22.80 -5.09 18.06
CA ALA A 423 22.99 -3.89 18.89
C ALA A 423 22.50 -2.61 18.20
N THR A 424 22.40 -2.59 16.87
CA THR A 424 21.84 -1.47 16.10
C THR A 424 20.36 -1.60 15.83
N ALA A 425 19.80 -2.80 15.94
CA ALA A 425 18.39 -3.05 15.72
C ALA A 425 17.53 -2.41 16.83
N MET A 426 16.43 -1.79 16.42
CA MET A 426 15.56 -1.05 17.33
C MET A 426 14.44 -1.94 17.85
N THR A 427 14.21 -1.93 19.16
CA THR A 427 13.01 -2.55 19.72
C THR A 427 11.78 -1.81 19.21
N PRO A 428 10.78 -2.50 18.62
CA PRO A 428 9.53 -1.87 18.27
C PRO A 428 8.91 -1.16 19.48
N PRO A 429 8.18 -0.06 19.32
CA PRO A 429 7.63 0.67 20.45
C PRO A 429 6.67 -0.23 21.25
N PHE A 430 6.71 -0.12 22.57
CA PHE A 430 5.72 -0.81 23.41
C PHE A 430 4.35 -0.15 23.24
N ARG A 431 3.32 -0.92 22.94
CA ARG A 431 1.95 -0.39 22.79
C ARG A 431 1.48 0.38 24.02
N SER A 432 1.87 -0.08 25.21
CA SER A 432 1.60 0.64 26.45
C SER A 432 2.24 2.04 26.54
N GLN A 433 3.26 2.29 25.70
CA GLN A 433 4.03 3.55 25.65
C GLN A 433 3.81 4.33 24.36
N MET A 434 3.20 3.73 23.33
CA MET A 434 2.82 4.44 22.11
C MET A 434 1.91 5.59 22.54
N ALA A 435 2.46 6.81 22.45
CA ALA A 435 1.87 7.99 23.04
C ALA A 435 0.51 8.29 22.40
N VAL A 436 -0.46 7.66 22.94
CA VAL A 436 -1.78 8.23 22.98
C VAL A 436 -1.62 9.49 23.84
N ARG A 437 -1.92 10.66 23.34
CA ARG A 437 -2.27 11.77 24.21
C ARG A 437 -3.53 11.30 24.94
N ARG A 438 -3.35 10.65 26.08
CA ARG A 438 -4.45 10.35 26.98
C ARG A 438 -5.04 11.70 27.36
N ILE A 439 -6.13 12.04 26.74
CA ILE A 439 -7.08 12.93 27.37
C ILE A 439 -7.60 12.09 28.51
N ASP A 440 -7.25 12.48 29.74
CA ASP A 440 -7.56 11.73 30.95
C ASP A 440 -9.09 11.68 31.09
N VAL A 441 -9.69 10.63 30.58
CA VAL A 441 -11.11 10.37 30.73
C VAL A 441 -11.25 9.49 31.96
N THR A 442 -11.63 10.10 33.03
CA THR A 442 -11.66 9.49 34.38
C THR A 442 -12.88 8.60 34.57
N ASN A 443 -13.00 7.50 33.85
CA ASN A 443 -13.83 6.39 34.31
C ASN A 443 -13.15 5.03 34.04
N PRO A 444 -12.37 4.52 35.01
CA PRO A 444 -11.59 3.30 34.85
C PRO A 444 -12.40 2.00 34.86
N SER A 445 -13.72 2.04 34.94
CA SER A 445 -14.56 0.85 35.15
C SER A 445 -15.33 0.35 33.95
N ARG A 446 -15.13 0.94 32.75
CA ARG A 446 -15.85 0.53 31.56
C ARG A 446 -15.09 -0.56 30.78
N ASN A 447 -15.80 -1.64 30.49
CA ASN A 447 -15.27 -2.69 29.63
C ASN A 447 -15.53 -2.35 28.17
N PRO A 448 -14.58 -2.60 27.25
CA PRO A 448 -14.82 -2.49 25.81
C PRO A 448 -16.08 -3.29 25.41
N GLY A 449 -16.92 -2.70 24.58
CA GLY A 449 -18.19 -3.32 24.16
C GLY A 449 -19.35 -3.18 25.16
N GLU A 450 -19.16 -2.56 26.33
CA GLU A 450 -20.27 -2.20 27.21
C GLU A 450 -21.09 -1.07 26.60
N VAL A 451 -22.42 -1.24 26.57
CA VAL A 451 -23.31 -0.24 25.99
C VAL A 451 -23.30 1.04 26.83
N VAL A 452 -23.06 2.18 26.20
CA VAL A 452 -23.21 3.49 26.85
C VAL A 452 -24.66 3.71 27.24
N THR A 453 -24.93 3.89 28.52
CA THR A 453 -26.29 4.02 29.04
C THR A 453 -26.70 5.46 29.33
N GLU A 454 -25.74 6.37 29.29
CA GLU A 454 -26.00 7.79 29.55
C GLU A 454 -26.83 8.42 28.42
N PRO A 455 -27.69 9.39 28.72
CA PRO A 455 -28.57 10.02 27.71
C PRO A 455 -27.77 10.82 26.66
N LYS A 456 -26.57 11.25 26.98
CA LYS A 456 -25.62 11.87 26.06
C LYS A 456 -24.20 11.45 26.36
N LEU A 457 -23.39 11.34 25.30
CA LEU A 457 -21.96 11.12 25.39
C LEU A 457 -21.28 12.39 24.87
N ILE A 458 -20.45 13.00 25.67
CA ILE A 458 -19.65 14.17 25.32
C ILE A 458 -18.26 13.70 24.93
N VAL A 459 -17.85 14.08 23.73
CA VAL A 459 -16.66 13.55 23.10
C VAL A 459 -15.44 14.43 23.31
N VAL A 460 -15.62 15.74 23.40
CA VAL A 460 -14.53 16.69 23.57
C VAL A 460 -14.52 17.25 24.97
N HIS A 461 -13.61 16.74 25.76
CA HIS A 461 -13.69 16.82 27.21
C HIS A 461 -13.08 18.07 27.86
N ASN A 462 -12.15 18.78 27.28
CA ASN A 462 -11.35 19.77 28.03
C ASN A 462 -12.10 21.01 28.54
N GLN A 463 -13.42 21.03 28.43
CA GLN A 463 -14.23 22.18 28.82
C GLN A 463 -15.34 21.91 29.79
N PHE A 464 -15.54 20.63 30.13
CA PHE A 464 -16.60 20.36 31.08
C PHE A 464 -16.07 20.73 32.46
N THR A 465 -16.70 21.76 33.02
CA THR A 465 -16.49 22.13 34.39
C THR A 465 -16.97 21.00 35.33
N ASP A 466 -16.49 20.96 36.54
CA ASP A 466 -16.85 19.95 37.55
C ASP A 466 -18.37 19.74 37.76
N SER A 467 -19.21 20.58 37.18
CA SER A 467 -20.67 20.46 37.20
C SER A 467 -21.24 19.54 36.12
N ASP A 468 -20.45 19.16 35.10
CA ASP A 468 -20.87 18.27 34.01
C ASP A 468 -20.24 16.87 34.21
N SER A 469 -20.53 16.23 35.31
CA SER A 469 -20.00 14.92 35.66
C SER A 469 -20.36 13.81 34.68
N ASP A 470 -21.32 14.05 33.79
CA ASP A 470 -21.72 13.14 32.70
C ASP A 470 -20.85 13.22 31.47
N ALA A 471 -19.91 14.16 31.46
CA ALA A 471 -19.03 14.44 30.32
C ALA A 471 -17.91 13.42 30.10
N SER A 472 -17.74 12.48 31.02
CA SER A 472 -16.62 11.56 31.04
C SER A 472 -16.96 10.17 30.50
N ALA A 473 -17.78 10.10 29.49
CA ALA A 473 -18.40 8.84 29.12
C ALA A 473 -17.56 7.92 28.22
N THR A 474 -16.40 8.31 27.73
CA THR A 474 -15.53 7.34 27.04
C THR A 474 -14.48 6.77 27.99
N SER A 475 -14.35 5.46 28.00
CA SER A 475 -13.33 4.75 28.78
C SER A 475 -11.99 4.64 28.04
N ALA A 476 -11.99 4.89 26.73
CA ALA A 476 -10.82 4.81 25.89
C ALA A 476 -10.14 6.18 25.70
N ALA A 477 -8.86 6.17 25.49
CA ALA A 477 -8.12 7.35 25.10
C ALA A 477 -8.52 7.80 23.70
N LEU A 478 -8.60 9.12 23.49
CA LEU A 478 -8.88 9.71 22.19
C LEU A 478 -7.58 10.22 21.55
N LYS A 479 -7.40 9.95 20.26
CA LYS A 479 -6.24 10.36 19.48
C LYS A 479 -6.69 11.28 18.36
N LEU A 480 -5.99 12.41 18.19
CA LEU A 480 -6.16 13.28 17.04
C LEU A 480 -5.27 12.78 15.92
N THR A 481 -5.88 12.34 14.83
CA THR A 481 -5.15 11.73 13.70
C THR A 481 -5.37 12.53 12.42
N PRO A 482 -4.32 13.21 11.91
CA PRO A 482 -4.33 13.73 10.56
C PRO A 482 -4.12 12.56 9.59
N TRP A 483 -5.06 12.33 8.68
CA TRP A 483 -4.92 11.23 7.73
C TRP A 483 -3.88 11.58 6.69
N GLU A 484 -2.82 10.75 6.61
CA GLU A 484 -1.69 10.89 5.68
C GLU A 484 -1.06 12.29 5.63
N GLY A 485 -1.14 13.02 6.73
CA GLY A 485 -0.59 14.36 6.79
C GLY A 485 -1.32 15.42 5.94
N THR A 486 -2.49 15.11 5.42
CA THR A 486 -3.32 16.01 4.58
C THR A 486 -3.92 17.16 5.36
N THR A 487 -3.86 17.12 6.69
CA THR A 487 -4.34 18.17 7.59
C THR A 487 -3.35 18.41 8.73
N ALA A 488 -3.54 19.53 9.44
CA ALA A 488 -3.15 19.66 10.84
C ALA A 488 -4.43 19.59 11.67
N ILE A 489 -4.46 18.75 12.70
CA ILE A 489 -5.57 18.68 13.65
C ILE A 489 -5.06 18.93 15.04
N GLU A 490 -5.70 19.82 15.78
CA GLU A 490 -5.32 20.20 17.13
C GLU A 490 -6.54 20.41 18.02
N LEU A 491 -6.37 20.14 19.31
CA LEU A 491 -7.34 20.47 20.35
C LEU A 491 -6.90 21.75 21.04
N LEU A 492 -7.65 22.81 20.87
CA LEU A 492 -7.40 24.10 21.46
C LEU A 492 -7.98 24.19 22.88
N PRO A 493 -7.45 25.09 23.74
CA PRO A 493 -8.09 25.44 25.00
C PRO A 493 -9.55 25.80 24.75
N GLY A 494 -10.42 25.15 25.49
CA GLY A 494 -11.82 25.39 25.26
C GLY A 494 -12.53 24.24 24.54
N GLY A 495 -11.84 23.11 24.24
CA GLY A 495 -12.39 21.92 23.58
C GLY A 495 -12.72 22.12 22.11
N GLU A 496 -12.19 23.16 21.50
CA GLU A 496 -12.28 23.37 20.07
C GLU A 496 -11.31 22.40 19.35
N ILE A 497 -11.83 21.53 18.52
CA ILE A 497 -11.07 20.74 17.57
C ILE A 497 -10.89 21.62 16.34
N ARG A 498 -9.67 21.97 16.00
CA ARG A 498 -9.33 22.75 14.81
C ARG A 498 -8.63 21.86 13.80
N VAL A 499 -9.20 21.82 12.60
CA VAL A 499 -8.63 21.15 11.43
C VAL A 499 -8.21 22.21 10.43
N GLU A 500 -6.94 22.19 10.04
CA GLU A 500 -6.38 23.03 8.99
C GLU A 500 -5.93 22.14 7.84
N THR A 501 -6.50 22.35 6.66
CA THR A 501 -6.22 21.54 5.48
C THR A 501 -4.89 21.94 4.84
N ARG A 502 -4.18 20.97 4.29
CA ARG A 502 -2.92 21.16 3.57
C ARG A 502 -3.12 21.04 2.06
N ALA A 503 -2.05 21.26 1.32
CA ALA A 503 -2.06 21.05 -0.12
C ALA A 503 -2.26 19.55 -0.42
N GLY A 504 -3.23 19.23 -1.25
CA GLY A 504 -3.61 17.86 -1.64
C GLY A 504 -4.96 17.87 -2.33
N ASP A 505 -5.28 16.84 -3.08
CA ASP A 505 -6.57 16.73 -3.78
C ASP A 505 -7.67 16.14 -2.89
N TRP A 506 -7.29 15.63 -1.74
CA TRP A 506 -8.18 15.19 -0.67
C TRP A 506 -7.59 15.56 0.69
N TRP A 507 -8.40 15.49 1.74
CA TRP A 507 -7.94 15.65 3.10
C TRP A 507 -8.87 14.94 4.08
N GLY A 508 -8.31 14.53 5.20
CA GLY A 508 -9.05 13.88 6.26
C GLY A 508 -8.38 14.01 7.62
N ALA A 509 -9.19 13.88 8.65
CA ALA A 509 -8.75 13.86 10.03
C ALA A 509 -9.79 13.16 10.91
N SER A 510 -9.37 12.63 12.03
CA SER A 510 -10.28 12.03 13.00
C SER A 510 -9.91 12.30 14.45
N LEU A 511 -10.92 12.19 15.29
CA LEU A 511 -10.81 11.96 16.71
C LEU A 511 -11.18 10.49 16.94
N GLU A 512 -10.19 9.65 17.09
CA GLU A 512 -10.35 8.19 17.15
C GLU A 512 -10.09 7.64 18.54
N LEU A 513 -10.68 6.49 18.83
CA LEU A 513 -10.38 5.71 20.01
C LEU A 513 -9.10 4.91 19.79
N ASP A 514 -8.23 4.89 20.80
CA ASP A 514 -7.05 4.04 20.79
C ASP A 514 -7.41 2.66 21.35
N ALA A 515 -8.21 1.94 20.59
CA ALA A 515 -8.67 0.60 20.95
C ALA A 515 -8.95 -0.23 19.70
N ASP A 516 -8.71 -1.55 19.79
CA ASP A 516 -9.03 -2.50 18.74
C ASP A 516 -10.56 -2.66 18.55
N VAL A 517 -11.34 -2.28 19.54
CA VAL A 517 -12.81 -2.31 19.57
C VAL A 517 -13.30 -0.93 19.97
N GLY A 518 -14.23 -0.39 19.21
CA GLY A 518 -14.83 0.91 19.46
C GLY A 518 -15.81 0.92 20.64
N GLU A 519 -16.38 2.08 20.90
CA GLU A 519 -17.45 2.24 21.88
C GLU A 519 -18.79 1.75 21.31
N ASN A 520 -19.56 1.06 22.16
CA ASN A 520 -20.91 0.67 21.79
C ASN A 520 -21.90 1.81 22.08
N LEU A 521 -22.19 2.59 21.04
CA LEU A 521 -23.13 3.71 21.07
C LEU A 521 -24.52 3.36 20.51
N SER A 522 -24.87 2.07 20.41
CA SER A 522 -26.14 1.59 19.81
C SER A 522 -27.37 2.27 20.41
N LYS A 523 -27.30 2.69 21.67
CA LYS A 523 -28.38 3.41 22.34
C LYS A 523 -28.73 4.74 21.68
N PHE A 524 -27.80 5.33 20.91
CA PHE A 524 -27.98 6.59 20.20
C PHE A 524 -28.32 6.41 18.71
N SER A 525 -28.47 5.17 18.24
CA SER A 525 -28.69 4.86 16.82
C SER A 525 -29.95 5.45 16.21
N GLN A 526 -30.90 5.86 17.04
CA GLN A 526 -32.15 6.53 16.60
C GLN A 526 -32.20 8.00 17.01
N GLY A 527 -31.10 8.52 17.55
CA GLY A 527 -30.98 9.86 18.06
C GLY A 527 -30.21 10.79 17.14
N HIS A 528 -29.36 11.62 17.74
CA HIS A 528 -28.65 12.68 17.03
C HIS A 528 -27.19 12.78 17.46
N MET A 529 -26.33 13.21 16.53
CA MET A 529 -25.01 13.75 16.82
C MET A 529 -25.09 15.27 16.83
N HIS A 530 -24.67 15.88 17.93
CA HIS A 530 -24.71 17.33 18.11
C HIS A 530 -23.30 17.90 18.14
N PHE A 531 -23.14 19.09 17.58
CA PHE A 531 -21.90 19.85 17.67
C PHE A 531 -22.14 21.32 17.28
N GLU A 532 -21.17 22.14 17.61
CA GLU A 532 -21.07 23.48 17.03
C GLU A 532 -19.91 23.50 16.04
N ILE A 533 -20.13 24.11 14.89
CA ILE A 533 -19.18 24.17 13.79
C ILE A 533 -19.04 25.58 13.25
N ARG A 534 -17.83 25.95 12.85
CA ARG A 534 -17.52 27.12 12.04
C ARG A 534 -16.36 26.82 11.10
N GLY A 535 -16.19 27.61 10.06
CA GLY A 535 -15.03 27.47 9.18
C GLY A 535 -15.22 28.10 7.81
N SER A 536 -14.28 27.80 6.94
CA SER A 536 -14.27 28.31 5.56
C SER A 536 -15.53 27.90 4.81
N SER A 537 -16.30 28.88 4.36
CA SER A 537 -17.62 28.67 3.75
C SER A 537 -17.59 28.09 2.33
N ASP A 538 -16.41 28.01 1.73
CA ASP A 538 -16.18 27.55 0.34
C ASP A 538 -15.64 26.12 0.25
N VAL A 539 -15.68 25.36 1.35
CA VAL A 539 -15.18 23.99 1.42
C VAL A 539 -16.31 22.98 1.45
N ASN A 540 -16.22 21.95 0.60
CA ASN A 540 -17.08 20.77 0.66
C ASN A 540 -16.36 19.64 1.39
N PHE A 541 -17.00 19.03 2.37
CA PHE A 541 -16.49 17.89 3.11
C PHE A 541 -17.62 17.06 3.72
N SER A 542 -17.26 15.87 4.16
CA SER A 542 -18.11 14.98 4.94
C SER A 542 -17.68 15.00 6.40
N LEU A 543 -18.63 14.99 7.32
CA LEU A 543 -18.42 14.97 8.76
C LEU A 543 -19.37 13.98 9.41
N GLY A 544 -18.89 13.24 10.37
CA GLY A 544 -19.66 12.28 11.14
C GLY A 544 -18.76 11.40 12.00
N PHE A 545 -19.00 10.11 12.02
CA PHE A 545 -18.24 9.14 12.78
C PHE A 545 -17.97 7.89 11.94
N GLN A 546 -17.06 7.02 12.41
CA GLN A 546 -16.80 5.75 11.75
C GLN A 546 -17.02 4.59 12.71
N THR A 547 -17.59 3.51 12.21
CA THR A 547 -17.76 2.24 12.91
C THR A 547 -16.86 1.17 12.31
N GLY A 548 -16.56 0.14 13.08
CA GLY A 548 -15.61 -0.87 12.64
C GLY A 548 -14.17 -0.36 12.66
N ASN A 549 -13.27 -1.11 12.10
CA ASN A 549 -11.86 -0.76 12.08
C ASN A 549 -11.29 -1.05 10.69
N PHE A 550 -10.56 -0.08 10.13
CA PHE A 550 -9.90 -0.22 8.85
C PHE A 550 -9.04 -1.50 8.76
N LEU A 551 -8.34 -1.82 9.84
CA LEU A 551 -7.47 -3.01 9.91
C LEU A 551 -8.24 -4.32 9.97
N ARG A 552 -9.48 -4.30 10.48
CA ARG A 552 -10.38 -5.46 10.42
C ARG A 552 -11.10 -5.57 9.08
N GLY A 553 -11.04 -4.51 8.23
CA GLY A 553 -11.74 -4.43 6.96
C GLY A 553 -13.26 -4.25 7.07
N ASP A 554 -13.74 -3.83 8.25
CA ASP A 554 -15.16 -3.63 8.54
C ASP A 554 -15.49 -2.16 8.85
N GLN A 555 -14.58 -1.24 8.52
CA GLN A 555 -14.80 0.18 8.74
C GLN A 555 -15.92 0.71 7.82
N ILE A 556 -16.87 1.43 8.40
CA ILE A 556 -17.97 2.09 7.71
C ILE A 556 -17.93 3.58 8.02
N ASN A 557 -18.00 4.39 6.98
CA ASN A 557 -18.15 5.83 7.09
C ASN A 557 -19.61 6.20 7.30
N ASN A 558 -19.90 6.86 8.42
CA ASN A 558 -21.23 7.35 8.76
C ASN A 558 -21.19 8.88 8.71
N PHE A 559 -21.44 9.45 7.54
CA PHE A 559 -21.19 10.86 7.25
C PHE A 559 -22.39 11.58 6.70
N ALA A 560 -22.48 12.89 7.04
CA ALA A 560 -23.29 13.88 6.35
C ALA A 560 -22.40 14.86 5.60
N ARG A 561 -22.93 15.52 4.57
CA ARG A 561 -22.18 16.43 3.69
C ARG A 561 -22.36 17.87 4.11
N PHE A 562 -21.25 18.60 4.13
CA PHE A 562 -21.16 20.02 4.52
C PHE A 562 -20.58 20.86 3.39
N GLY A 563 -20.99 22.13 3.32
CA GLY A 563 -20.44 23.12 2.41
C GLY A 563 -21.38 23.52 1.27
N PRO A 564 -20.89 24.26 0.26
CA PRO A 564 -21.71 24.78 -0.82
C PRO A 564 -22.52 23.72 -1.56
N GLY A 565 -23.83 23.94 -1.69
CA GLY A 565 -24.74 23.02 -2.38
C GLY A 565 -25.22 21.83 -1.56
N THR A 566 -24.95 21.81 -0.26
CA THR A 566 -25.47 20.81 0.70
C THR A 566 -26.47 21.45 1.65
N ASP A 567 -27.13 20.63 2.47
CA ASP A 567 -28.11 21.09 3.48
C ASP A 567 -27.42 21.78 4.67
N TYR A 568 -26.11 21.55 4.86
CA TYR A 568 -25.33 22.07 5.97
C TYR A 568 -24.26 23.05 5.47
N LEU A 569 -24.64 24.35 5.44
CA LEU A 569 -23.69 25.42 5.13
C LEU A 569 -22.90 25.79 6.39
N ILE A 570 -21.61 26.07 6.23
CA ILE A 570 -20.76 26.59 7.31
C ILE A 570 -20.31 28.02 7.01
N GLY A 571 -19.91 28.76 8.03
CA GLY A 571 -19.41 30.12 7.94
C GLY A 571 -18.48 30.43 9.10
N ASP A 572 -18.03 31.71 9.18
CA ASP A 572 -17.06 32.13 10.18
C ASP A 572 -17.63 32.17 11.63
N GLU A 573 -18.95 32.19 11.75
CA GLU A 573 -19.64 32.21 13.05
C GLU A 573 -20.00 30.77 13.48
N TRP A 574 -19.98 30.53 14.80
CA TRP A 574 -20.41 29.26 15.36
C TRP A 574 -21.88 28.97 15.07
N GLN A 575 -22.13 27.78 14.52
CA GLN A 575 -23.46 27.28 14.20
C GLN A 575 -23.68 25.98 14.94
N SER A 576 -24.82 25.84 15.61
CA SER A 576 -25.21 24.58 16.24
C SER A 576 -25.84 23.65 15.20
N VAL A 577 -25.36 22.45 15.13
CA VAL A 577 -25.86 21.39 14.25
C VAL A 577 -26.37 20.24 15.09
N SER A 578 -27.53 19.72 14.74
CA SER A 578 -28.09 18.49 15.28
C SER A 578 -28.35 17.53 14.12
N LEU A 579 -27.45 16.61 13.92
CA LEU A 579 -27.44 15.67 12.82
C LEU A 579 -28.15 14.39 13.22
N SER A 580 -29.33 14.13 12.62
CA SER A 580 -30.05 12.89 12.87
C SER A 580 -29.28 11.67 12.35
N MET A 581 -29.28 10.57 13.09
CA MET A 581 -28.70 9.32 12.62
C MET A 581 -29.35 8.82 11.32
N ALA A 582 -30.59 9.20 11.05
CA ALA A 582 -31.29 8.89 9.79
C ALA A 582 -30.78 9.70 8.57
N GLU A 583 -30.07 10.82 8.79
CA GLU A 583 -29.51 11.68 7.73
C GLU A 583 -28.04 11.33 7.43
N ILE A 584 -27.49 10.38 8.13
CA ILE A 584 -26.09 9.94 7.99
C ILE A 584 -26.04 8.77 7.01
N ASP A 585 -25.28 8.93 5.93
CA ASP A 585 -24.98 7.82 5.02
C ASP A 585 -24.06 6.80 5.71
N GLY A 586 -24.34 5.50 5.56
CA GLY A 586 -23.47 4.42 6.06
C GLY A 586 -24.17 3.44 7.00
N GLY A 587 -25.36 3.73 7.42
CA GLY A 587 -26.16 2.86 8.30
C GLY A 587 -26.08 3.28 9.77
N THR A 588 -26.85 2.58 10.60
CA THR A 588 -27.08 2.93 12.01
C THR A 588 -26.52 1.92 13.01
N ASP A 589 -25.63 1.03 12.55
CA ASP A 589 -24.94 0.13 13.49
C ASP A 589 -23.85 0.89 14.23
N MET A 590 -24.17 1.31 15.43
CA MET A 590 -23.28 2.04 16.34
C MET A 590 -22.70 1.12 17.43
N SER A 591 -22.66 -0.19 17.22
CA SER A 591 -22.16 -1.15 18.22
C SER A 591 -20.64 -1.09 18.41
N ASP A 592 -19.92 -0.50 17.45
CA ASP A 592 -18.46 -0.46 17.43
C ASP A 592 -17.95 0.87 16.79
N VAL A 593 -18.21 2.00 17.47
CA VAL A 593 -17.78 3.33 17.01
C VAL A 593 -16.31 3.53 17.36
N THR A 594 -15.45 3.57 16.36
CA THR A 594 -13.98 3.69 16.51
C THR A 594 -13.48 5.11 16.34
N ASN A 595 -14.02 5.84 15.38
CA ASN A 595 -13.72 7.26 15.18
C ASN A 595 -14.96 8.07 15.53
N ILE A 596 -14.89 8.70 16.69
CA ILE A 596 -16.02 9.44 17.26
C ILE A 596 -16.37 10.68 16.45
N VAL A 597 -15.35 11.32 15.88
CA VAL A 597 -15.47 12.41 14.91
C VAL A 597 -14.53 12.11 13.77
N ALA A 598 -15.01 12.19 12.55
CA ALA A 598 -14.18 12.08 11.38
C ALA A 598 -14.58 13.11 10.30
N PHE A 599 -13.57 13.67 9.67
CA PHE A 599 -13.68 14.60 8.56
C PHE A 599 -13.08 13.97 7.32
N LEU A 600 -13.74 14.10 6.18
CA LEU A 600 -13.23 13.60 4.91
C LEU A 600 -13.67 14.54 3.78
N SER A 601 -12.75 14.89 2.91
CA SER A 601 -13.07 15.57 1.65
C SER A 601 -12.24 15.01 0.52
N GLN A 602 -12.90 14.80 -0.60
CA GLN A 602 -12.30 14.41 -1.87
C GLN A 602 -12.04 15.61 -2.78
N THR A 603 -12.06 16.82 -2.20
CA THR A 603 -11.84 18.05 -2.95
C THR A 603 -10.62 18.80 -2.42
N LYS A 604 -9.82 19.30 -3.33
CA LYS A 604 -8.68 20.15 -3.02
C LYS A 604 -9.14 21.41 -2.27
N ALA A 605 -8.61 21.63 -1.09
CA ALA A 605 -8.99 22.77 -0.27
C ALA A 605 -7.80 23.19 0.64
N PRO A 606 -6.68 23.69 0.09
CA PRO A 606 -5.53 24.05 0.89
C PRO A 606 -5.82 25.27 1.80
N GLU A 607 -5.18 25.25 2.97
CA GLU A 607 -5.22 26.38 3.93
C GLU A 607 -6.63 26.75 4.40
N LYS A 608 -7.57 25.79 4.38
CA LYS A 608 -8.91 26.00 4.93
C LYS A 608 -8.94 25.56 6.38
N VAL A 609 -9.74 26.24 7.17
CA VAL A 609 -9.91 25.96 8.59
C VAL A 609 -11.34 25.58 8.87
N ILE A 610 -11.52 24.44 9.53
CA ILE A 610 -12.79 24.00 10.10
C ILE A 610 -12.58 23.79 11.61
N SER A 611 -13.47 24.33 12.40
CA SER A 611 -13.45 24.17 13.85
C SER A 611 -14.75 23.57 14.34
N LEU A 612 -14.61 22.62 15.27
CA LEU A 612 -15.71 21.89 15.89
C LEU A 612 -15.58 21.98 17.41
N ARG A 613 -16.71 22.06 18.14
CA ARG A 613 -16.74 21.97 19.59
C ARG A 613 -18.08 21.43 20.08
N ASN A 614 -18.16 21.11 21.37
CA ASN A 614 -19.39 20.64 22.03
C ASN A 614 -20.01 19.42 21.32
N VAL A 615 -19.16 18.44 20.95
CA VAL A 615 -19.61 17.22 20.28
C VAL A 615 -20.19 16.24 21.28
N TYR A 616 -21.42 15.79 21.05
CA TYR A 616 -22.05 14.77 21.86
C TYR A 616 -23.15 14.01 21.09
N PHE A 617 -23.50 12.83 21.57
CA PHE A 617 -24.62 12.03 21.08
C PHE A 617 -25.79 12.09 22.07
N SER A 618 -27.02 12.09 21.55
CA SER A 618 -28.24 12.00 22.36
C SER A 618 -29.21 10.97 21.77
N GLN A 619 -30.13 10.52 22.61
CA GLN A 619 -31.31 9.76 22.19
C GLN A 619 -32.34 10.63 21.51
#